data_c2de28194d6c680a9899b81b5df85753
#
_entry.id   c2de28194d6c680a9899b81b5df85753
#
_cell.length_a   1.000
_cell.length_b   1.000
_cell.length_c   1.000
_cell.angle_alpha   90.00
_cell.angle_beta   90.00
_cell.angle_gamma   90.00
#
_symmetry.space_group_name_H-M   'P 1'
#
loop_
_entity.id
_entity.type
_entity.pdbx_description
1 polymer ?
#
loop_
_entity_poly.entity_id
_entity_poly.type
_entity_poly.pdbx_seq_one_letter_code
_entity_poly.pdbx_strand_id
1 'polypeptide(L)'
;LSERFLVFYNYDPTDPPRFHNGPIDRDYFDWLFEMLAGTGVTFLYRCNTAGRAYYPSQAMAPFDHGCVDPNNPAAQYWHRVADILDIDDPLAAAVEAARRHGVPIWGWVNWNEFQCVRRDYVSLVDPVWYAAPRKYWCSRDGSRFYHGIPDYGDEEVQERLAAMTTELVNYDI
;
A
#
# COMPACT_ATOMS: atom_id res chain seq x y z
N LEU A 1 -7.35 1.57 -37.20
CA LEU A 1 -6.82 1.18 -35.91
C LEU A 1 -7.72 1.81 -34.87
N SER A 2 -8.59 1.03 -34.20
CA SER A 2 -9.33 1.55 -33.03
C SER A 2 -8.32 1.81 -31.89
N GLU A 3 -8.18 3.08 -31.54
CA GLU A 3 -7.40 3.42 -30.32
C GLU A 3 -8.06 2.73 -29.14
N ARG A 4 -7.32 1.83 -28.48
CA ARG A 4 -7.77 1.20 -27.24
C ARG A 4 -7.22 2.05 -26.10
N PHE A 5 -8.11 2.69 -25.37
CA PHE A 5 -7.76 3.36 -24.12
C PHE A 5 -7.68 2.33 -23.00
N LEU A 6 -6.63 2.41 -22.17
CA LEU A 6 -6.57 1.69 -20.90
C LEU A 6 -7.23 2.57 -19.83
N VAL A 7 -8.21 2.03 -19.14
CA VAL A 7 -8.88 2.68 -18.03
C VAL A 7 -8.48 1.95 -16.75
N PHE A 8 -8.02 2.69 -15.77
CA PHE A 8 -7.62 2.11 -14.48
C PHE A 8 -8.61 2.51 -13.40
N TYR A 9 -8.98 1.54 -12.57
CA TYR A 9 -9.59 1.76 -11.26
C TYR A 9 -8.50 1.73 -10.21
N ASN A 10 -8.20 2.88 -9.63
CA ASN A 10 -7.16 3.00 -8.63
C ASN A 10 -7.73 2.71 -7.24
N TYR A 11 -7.28 1.63 -6.62
CA TYR A 11 -7.67 1.21 -5.28
C TYR A 11 -6.58 1.60 -4.28
N ASP A 12 -6.88 2.59 -3.45
CA ASP A 12 -6.09 2.93 -2.28
C ASP A 12 -6.77 2.34 -1.04
N PRO A 13 -6.13 1.44 -0.27
CA PRO A 13 -6.70 0.87 0.94
C PRO A 13 -7.14 1.88 1.99
N THR A 14 -6.70 3.13 1.87
CA THR A 14 -7.16 4.23 2.73
C THR A 14 -8.52 4.79 2.33
N ASP A 15 -9.03 4.52 1.12
CA ASP A 15 -10.28 5.09 0.65
C ASP A 15 -11.53 4.34 1.15
N PRO A 16 -11.62 2.99 1.12
CA PRO A 16 -12.82 2.28 1.55
C PRO A 16 -13.34 2.69 2.93
N PRO A 17 -12.49 2.89 3.96
CA PRO A 17 -12.95 3.34 5.27
C PRO A 17 -13.66 4.69 5.29
N ARG A 18 -13.55 5.50 4.23
CA ARG A 18 -14.21 6.80 4.09
C ARG A 18 -15.62 6.69 3.51
N PHE A 19 -15.84 5.69 2.66
CA PHE A 19 -17.05 5.61 1.84
C PHE A 19 -17.90 4.37 2.11
N HIS A 20 -17.29 3.33 2.68
CA HIS A 20 -17.94 2.06 2.99
C HIS A 20 -18.09 1.90 4.51
N ASN A 21 -19.30 1.67 4.98
CA ASN A 21 -19.57 1.52 6.42
C ASN A 21 -19.49 0.06 6.93
N GLY A 22 -19.45 -0.91 6.01
CA GLY A 22 -19.31 -2.32 6.33
C GLY A 22 -17.85 -2.74 6.57
N PRO A 23 -17.62 -4.02 6.88
CA PRO A 23 -16.29 -4.59 6.96
C PRO A 23 -15.60 -4.54 5.58
N ILE A 24 -14.29 -4.42 5.58
CA ILE A 24 -13.46 -4.55 4.39
C ILE A 24 -12.82 -5.93 4.47
N ASP A 25 -13.53 -6.92 3.95
CA ASP A 25 -13.20 -8.33 4.02
C ASP A 25 -13.19 -8.98 2.61
N ARG A 26 -13.16 -10.30 2.54
CA ARG A 26 -13.19 -11.03 1.26
C ARG A 26 -14.47 -10.78 0.48
N ASP A 27 -15.61 -10.64 1.16
CA ASP A 27 -16.91 -10.38 0.53
C ASP A 27 -16.94 -8.95 -0.06
N TYR A 28 -16.27 -7.99 0.59
CA TYR A 28 -16.09 -6.64 0.04
C TYR A 28 -15.33 -6.68 -1.28
N PHE A 29 -14.23 -7.42 -1.38
CA PHE A 29 -13.50 -7.55 -2.64
C PHE A 29 -14.33 -8.26 -3.70
N ASP A 30 -15.05 -9.31 -3.35
CA ASP A 30 -15.89 -10.02 -4.30
C ASP A 30 -17.00 -9.11 -4.88
N TRP A 31 -17.69 -8.37 -4.02
CA TRP A 31 -18.67 -7.35 -4.43
C TRP A 31 -18.05 -6.26 -5.32
N LEU A 32 -16.86 -5.75 -4.97
CA LEU A 32 -16.17 -4.70 -5.73
C LEU A 32 -15.81 -5.19 -7.14
N PHE A 33 -15.25 -6.38 -7.26
CA PHE A 33 -14.87 -6.94 -8.56
C PHE A 33 -16.09 -7.36 -9.39
N GLU A 34 -17.18 -7.81 -8.77
CA GLU A 34 -18.47 -8.02 -9.46
C GLU A 34 -18.95 -6.73 -10.14
N MET A 35 -18.90 -5.59 -9.43
CA MET A 35 -19.27 -4.30 -10.01
C MET A 35 -18.34 -3.86 -11.17
N LEU A 36 -17.08 -4.24 -11.15
CA LEU A 36 -16.10 -3.89 -12.18
C LEU A 36 -16.12 -4.85 -13.36
N ALA A 37 -16.74 -6.01 -13.23
CA ALA A 37 -16.83 -7.03 -14.28
C ALA A 37 -17.46 -6.46 -15.57
N GLY A 38 -16.83 -6.75 -16.71
CA GLY A 38 -17.30 -6.30 -18.02
C GLY A 38 -17.14 -4.80 -18.32
N THR A 39 -16.63 -3.99 -17.39
CA THR A 39 -16.41 -2.55 -17.63
C THR A 39 -15.18 -2.25 -18.49
N GLY A 40 -14.26 -3.22 -18.63
CA GLY A 40 -13.00 -3.06 -19.37
C GLY A 40 -11.92 -2.29 -18.59
N VAL A 41 -12.11 -2.05 -17.29
CA VAL A 41 -11.09 -1.44 -16.44
C VAL A 41 -10.01 -2.45 -16.06
N THR A 42 -8.80 -1.93 -15.76
CA THR A 42 -7.75 -2.64 -15.05
C THR A 42 -7.72 -2.12 -13.62
N PHE A 43 -7.75 -3.02 -12.63
CA PHE A 43 -7.68 -2.66 -11.22
C PHE A 43 -6.23 -2.45 -10.80
N LEU A 44 -5.92 -1.31 -10.18
CA LEU A 44 -4.61 -1.04 -9.59
C LEU A 44 -4.72 -1.15 -8.07
N TYR A 45 -4.16 -2.20 -7.49
CA TYR A 45 -4.07 -2.36 -6.04
C TYR A 45 -2.84 -1.65 -5.51
N ARG A 46 -3.03 -0.66 -4.64
CA ARG A 46 -1.94 0.01 -3.95
C ARG A 46 -1.33 -0.89 -2.88
N CYS A 47 -0.07 -1.30 -3.09
CA CYS A 47 0.59 -2.30 -2.26
C CYS A 47 1.23 -1.72 -0.99
N ASN A 48 1.51 -0.41 -0.96
CA ASN A 48 2.20 0.20 0.18
C ASN A 48 1.85 1.68 0.41
N THR A 49 2.04 2.12 1.66
CA THR A 49 2.04 3.54 2.05
C THR A 49 3.01 3.76 3.21
N ALA A 50 3.63 4.95 3.28
CA ALA A 50 4.56 5.33 4.35
C ALA A 50 5.66 4.26 4.65
N GLY A 51 6.05 3.48 3.64
CA GLY A 51 6.97 2.37 3.79
C GLY A 51 6.36 1.10 4.39
N ARG A 52 5.05 1.06 4.67
CA ARG A 52 4.33 -0.12 5.16
C ARG A 52 3.54 -0.79 4.07
N ALA A 53 3.45 -2.12 4.15
CA ALA A 53 2.73 -2.93 3.19
C ALA A 53 1.24 -3.09 3.57
N TYR A 54 0.37 -3.19 2.56
CA TYR A 54 -1.04 -3.59 2.67
C TYR A 54 -1.25 -5.06 2.29
N TYR A 55 -0.25 -5.89 2.56
CA TYR A 55 -0.24 -7.35 2.42
C TYR A 55 0.78 -7.92 3.41
N PRO A 56 0.78 -9.23 3.72
CA PRO A 56 1.72 -9.85 4.65
C PRO A 56 3.13 -9.90 4.04
N SER A 57 3.86 -8.79 4.12
CA SER A 57 5.23 -8.62 3.61
C SER A 57 6.25 -9.04 4.66
N GLN A 58 7.36 -9.63 4.19
CA GLN A 58 8.57 -9.88 4.97
C GLN A 58 9.61 -8.76 4.78
N ALA A 59 9.51 -8.02 3.67
CA ALA A 59 10.41 -6.93 3.34
C ALA A 59 10.02 -5.61 4.01
N MET A 60 8.73 -5.40 4.29
CA MET A 60 8.19 -4.18 4.90
C MET A 60 7.30 -4.51 6.08
N ALA A 61 7.27 -3.64 7.10
CA ALA A 61 6.30 -3.77 8.17
C ALA A 61 4.87 -3.64 7.62
N PRO A 62 3.91 -4.47 8.08
CA PRO A 62 2.53 -4.34 7.67
C PRO A 62 1.88 -3.08 8.23
N PHE A 63 0.82 -2.62 7.57
CA PHE A 63 -0.03 -1.53 8.08
C PHE A 63 -1.11 -2.12 8.98
N ASP A 64 -0.76 -2.46 10.19
CA ASP A 64 -1.63 -3.10 11.19
C ASP A 64 -2.08 -2.15 12.32
N HIS A 65 -2.92 -2.65 13.23
CA HIS A 65 -3.40 -1.88 14.38
C HIS A 65 -2.27 -1.40 15.30
N GLY A 66 -1.13 -2.10 15.34
CA GLY A 66 0.02 -1.73 16.16
C GLY A 66 0.72 -0.45 15.71
N CYS A 67 0.51 -0.03 14.46
CA CYS A 67 1.08 1.22 13.96
C CYS A 67 0.19 2.46 14.22
N VAL A 68 -1.01 2.27 14.74
CA VAL A 68 -1.96 3.38 14.98
C VAL A 68 -1.74 3.98 16.37
N ASP A 69 -1.29 5.23 16.44
CA ASP A 69 -1.21 5.96 17.71
C ASP A 69 -2.62 6.22 18.25
N PRO A 70 -2.98 5.69 19.45
CA PRO A 70 -4.30 5.90 20.04
C PRO A 70 -4.60 7.38 20.36
N ASN A 71 -3.56 8.22 20.46
CA ASN A 71 -3.72 9.66 20.67
C ASN A 71 -3.88 10.45 19.36
N ASN A 72 -3.79 9.79 18.21
CA ASN A 72 -4.02 10.45 16.92
C ASN A 72 -5.51 10.83 16.80
N PRO A 73 -5.86 12.09 16.48
CA PRO A 73 -7.25 12.50 16.28
C PRO A 73 -7.99 11.68 15.22
N ALA A 74 -7.28 11.05 14.30
CA ALA A 74 -7.82 10.18 13.27
C ALA A 74 -7.63 8.67 13.59
N ALA A 75 -7.34 8.30 14.84
CA ALA A 75 -7.05 6.90 15.19
C ALA A 75 -8.15 5.93 14.77
N GLN A 76 -9.42 6.28 14.95
CA GLN A 76 -10.54 5.46 14.54
C GLN A 76 -10.53 5.17 13.02
N TYR A 77 -10.23 6.16 12.22
CA TYR A 77 -10.09 6.00 10.78
C TYR A 77 -8.91 5.08 10.42
N TRP A 78 -7.75 5.28 11.05
CA TRP A 78 -6.58 4.46 10.78
C TRP A 78 -6.72 3.02 11.25
N HIS A 79 -7.46 2.78 12.32
CA HIS A 79 -7.83 1.42 12.72
C HIS A 79 -8.68 0.74 11.66
N ARG A 80 -9.64 1.45 11.05
CA ARG A 80 -10.42 0.90 9.95
C ARG A 80 -9.59 0.63 8.68
N VAL A 81 -8.53 1.39 8.45
CA VAL A 81 -7.56 1.06 7.39
C VAL A 81 -6.78 -0.21 7.74
N ALA A 82 -6.41 -0.36 9.01
CA ALA A 82 -5.70 -1.55 9.50
C ALA A 82 -6.57 -2.83 9.50
N ASP A 83 -7.89 -2.70 9.64
CA ASP A 83 -8.85 -3.82 9.57
C ASP A 83 -8.69 -4.65 8.28
N ILE A 84 -8.17 -4.06 7.20
CA ILE A 84 -7.92 -4.78 5.95
C ILE A 84 -6.94 -5.96 6.14
N LEU A 85 -6.01 -5.86 7.08
CA LEU A 85 -5.06 -6.94 7.40
C LEU A 85 -5.63 -8.00 8.35
N ASP A 86 -6.85 -7.81 8.86
CA ASP A 86 -7.61 -8.87 9.53
C ASP A 86 -8.06 -9.94 8.52
N ILE A 87 -8.08 -9.59 7.23
CA ILE A 87 -8.04 -10.57 6.14
C ILE A 87 -6.60 -11.10 6.12
N ASP A 88 -6.39 -12.36 6.32
CA ASP A 88 -5.08 -13.02 6.38
C ASP A 88 -4.10 -12.51 5.29
N ASP A 89 -4.60 -12.41 4.04
CA ASP A 89 -3.88 -11.77 2.93
C ASP A 89 -4.85 -10.99 2.03
N PRO A 90 -4.98 -9.67 2.21
CA PRO A 90 -5.90 -8.86 1.43
C PRO A 90 -5.52 -8.74 -0.05
N LEU A 91 -4.23 -8.77 -0.38
CA LEU A 91 -3.79 -8.75 -1.78
C LEU A 91 -4.16 -10.05 -2.49
N ALA A 92 -3.92 -11.21 -1.86
CA ALA A 92 -4.36 -12.49 -2.39
C ALA A 92 -5.89 -12.54 -2.54
N ALA A 93 -6.65 -12.03 -1.57
CA ALA A 93 -8.11 -11.95 -1.64
C ALA A 93 -8.57 -11.10 -2.84
N ALA A 94 -7.93 -9.96 -3.08
CA ALA A 94 -8.22 -9.11 -4.24
C ALA A 94 -7.86 -9.83 -5.56
N VAL A 95 -6.72 -10.50 -5.64
CA VAL A 95 -6.29 -11.26 -6.83
C VAL A 95 -7.26 -12.41 -7.13
N GLU A 96 -7.68 -13.16 -6.12
CA GLU A 96 -8.66 -14.23 -6.26
C GLU A 96 -10.02 -13.71 -6.77
N ALA A 97 -10.52 -12.62 -6.21
CA ALA A 97 -11.75 -11.98 -6.65
C ALA A 97 -11.63 -11.45 -8.09
N ALA A 98 -10.52 -10.79 -8.41
CA ALA A 98 -10.22 -10.30 -9.76
C ALA A 98 -10.29 -11.42 -10.80
N ARG A 99 -9.67 -12.57 -10.49
CA ARG A 99 -9.69 -13.75 -11.36
C ARG A 99 -11.11 -14.33 -11.53
N ARG A 100 -11.89 -14.45 -10.44
CA ARG A 100 -13.27 -14.93 -10.51
C ARG A 100 -14.15 -14.08 -11.43
N HIS A 101 -13.96 -12.76 -11.38
CA HIS A 101 -14.78 -11.80 -12.14
C HIS A 101 -14.15 -11.38 -13.48
N GLY A 102 -12.99 -11.91 -13.84
CA GLY A 102 -12.32 -11.63 -15.11
C GLY A 102 -11.85 -10.18 -15.27
N VAL A 103 -11.49 -9.53 -14.16
CA VAL A 103 -10.96 -8.17 -14.13
C VAL A 103 -9.43 -8.23 -14.05
N PRO A 104 -8.69 -7.60 -14.97
CA PRO A 104 -7.23 -7.51 -14.82
C PRO A 104 -6.85 -6.75 -13.55
N ILE A 105 -5.87 -7.26 -12.81
CA ILE A 105 -5.33 -6.61 -11.61
C ILE A 105 -3.82 -6.42 -11.74
N TRP A 106 -3.34 -5.25 -11.33
CA TRP A 106 -1.93 -4.90 -11.26
C TRP A 106 -1.58 -4.36 -9.88
N GLY A 107 -0.37 -4.66 -9.40
CA GLY A 107 0.18 -4.04 -8.19
C GLY A 107 0.68 -2.63 -8.49
N TRP A 108 0.29 -1.68 -7.64
CA TRP A 108 0.82 -0.32 -7.67
C TRP A 108 1.72 -0.11 -6.45
N VAL A 109 3.01 0.10 -6.71
CA VAL A 109 4.00 0.41 -5.69
C VAL A 109 4.35 1.88 -5.74
N ASN A 110 4.19 2.56 -4.63
CA ASN A 110 4.65 3.93 -4.48
C ASN A 110 6.03 3.97 -3.79
N TRP A 111 7.06 4.09 -4.59
CA TRP A 111 8.46 4.08 -4.12
C TRP A 111 8.84 5.32 -3.31
N ASN A 112 8.16 6.44 -3.52
CA ASN A 112 8.50 7.75 -2.94
C ASN A 112 7.59 8.14 -1.78
N GLU A 113 6.67 7.30 -1.38
CA GLU A 113 5.66 7.67 -0.40
C GLU A 113 5.98 7.22 1.02
N PHE A 114 6.84 7.98 1.66
CA PHE A 114 7.13 7.86 3.09
C PHE A 114 6.57 9.09 3.82
N GLN A 115 5.31 9.41 3.64
CA GLN A 115 4.60 10.66 4.02
C GLN A 115 4.71 11.09 5.51
N CYS A 116 5.81 10.81 6.16
CA CYS A 116 6.04 11.09 7.57
C CYS A 116 6.53 12.51 7.87
N VAL A 117 6.18 13.45 7.03
CA VAL A 117 6.55 14.87 7.21
C VAL A 117 5.82 15.49 8.41
N ARG A 118 4.73 14.89 8.86
CA ARG A 118 3.93 15.40 9.98
C ARG A 118 4.14 14.52 11.21
N ARG A 119 4.40 15.16 12.36
CA ARG A 119 4.54 14.47 13.65
C ARG A 119 3.37 13.53 13.97
N ASP A 120 2.18 13.88 13.51
CA ASP A 120 0.94 13.15 13.73
C ASP A 120 0.89 11.77 13.03
N TYR A 121 1.81 11.50 12.10
CA TYR A 121 1.83 10.27 11.31
C TYR A 121 3.09 9.42 11.50
N VAL A 122 3.94 9.78 12.46
CA VAL A 122 5.22 9.07 12.69
C VAL A 122 5.01 7.59 12.99
N SER A 123 3.97 7.23 13.73
CA SER A 123 3.65 5.84 14.05
C SER A 123 3.25 5.01 12.82
N LEU A 124 2.74 5.66 11.78
CA LEU A 124 2.33 5.00 10.53
C LEU A 124 3.52 4.66 9.61
N VAL A 125 4.72 5.17 9.91
CA VAL A 125 5.91 4.91 9.12
C VAL A 125 6.50 3.54 9.47
N ASP A 126 7.09 2.88 8.48
CA ASP A 126 7.87 1.67 8.75
C ASP A 126 8.99 1.99 9.77
N PRO A 127 9.09 1.25 10.89
CA PRO A 127 10.03 1.56 11.96
C PRO A 127 11.49 1.45 11.53
N VAL A 128 11.83 0.65 10.54
CA VAL A 128 13.21 0.54 10.03
C VAL A 128 13.60 1.82 9.30
N TRP A 129 12.70 2.36 8.46
CA TRP A 129 12.92 3.63 7.77
C TRP A 129 13.01 4.80 8.75
N TYR A 130 12.20 4.76 9.80
CA TYR A 130 12.19 5.81 10.80
C TYR A 130 13.44 5.80 11.70
N ALA A 131 13.97 4.61 12.04
CA ALA A 131 15.11 4.47 12.93
C ALA A 131 16.44 5.00 12.36
N ALA A 132 16.55 5.08 11.03
CA ALA A 132 17.78 5.55 10.36
C ALA A 132 17.51 6.70 9.38
N PRO A 133 16.94 7.84 9.84
CA PRO A 133 16.49 8.92 8.95
C PRO A 133 17.62 9.50 8.10
N ARG A 134 18.86 9.52 8.62
CA ARG A 134 20.02 10.06 7.90
C ARG A 134 20.44 9.21 6.71
N LYS A 135 20.15 7.90 6.76
CA LYS A 135 20.47 6.95 5.70
C LYS A 135 19.43 6.97 4.58
N TYR A 136 18.17 7.13 4.97
CA TYR A 136 17.06 6.99 4.05
C TYR A 136 16.47 8.30 3.53
N TRP A 137 16.78 9.45 4.15
CA TRP A 137 16.12 10.73 3.87
C TRP A 137 17.11 11.87 3.74
N CYS A 138 18.02 11.82 2.77
CA CYS A 138 18.97 12.89 2.60
C CYS A 138 18.87 13.57 1.23
N SER A 139 19.31 14.84 1.18
CA SER A 139 19.56 15.52 -0.08
C SER A 139 20.79 14.93 -0.77
N ARG A 140 20.91 15.16 -2.08
CA ARG A 140 22.02 14.66 -2.90
C ARG A 140 23.40 15.01 -2.35
N ASP A 141 23.53 16.18 -1.70
CA ASP A 141 24.78 16.66 -1.08
C ASP A 141 24.90 16.30 0.42
N GLY A 142 23.92 15.58 0.98
CA GLY A 142 23.89 15.20 2.39
C GLY A 142 23.65 16.36 3.37
N SER A 143 23.40 17.57 2.89
CA SER A 143 23.26 18.76 3.72
C SER A 143 21.86 18.93 4.32
N ARG A 144 20.84 18.28 3.73
CA ARG A 144 19.45 18.37 4.16
C ARG A 144 18.81 16.99 4.17
N PHE A 145 17.86 16.80 5.07
CA PHE A 145 17.00 15.63 5.11
C PHE A 145 15.64 15.97 4.50
N TYR A 146 15.23 15.19 3.51
CA TYR A 146 13.87 15.21 2.98
C TYR A 146 13.12 14.07 3.64
N HIS A 147 12.25 14.42 4.59
CA HIS A 147 11.39 13.45 5.21
C HIS A 147 10.53 12.76 4.13
N GLY A 148 10.59 11.44 4.09
CA GLY A 148 9.75 10.65 3.23
C GLY A 148 10.34 10.31 1.85
N ILE A 149 11.60 10.61 1.57
CA ILE A 149 12.25 10.18 0.33
C ILE A 149 13.47 9.32 0.68
N PRO A 150 13.48 8.01 0.34
CA PRO A 150 14.63 7.15 0.58
C PRO A 150 15.83 7.59 -0.26
N ASP A 151 17.02 7.34 0.24
CA ASP A 151 18.24 7.47 -0.56
C ASP A 151 18.38 6.22 -1.45
N TYR A 152 17.95 6.33 -2.69
CA TYR A 152 18.07 5.23 -3.66
C TYR A 152 19.52 4.90 -4.06
N GLY A 153 20.49 5.68 -3.64
CA GLY A 153 21.92 5.37 -3.76
C GLY A 153 22.42 4.42 -2.66
N ASP A 154 21.63 4.21 -1.59
CA ASP A 154 21.99 3.30 -0.51
C ASP A 154 21.62 1.86 -0.89
N GLU A 155 22.58 0.94 -0.77
CA GLU A 155 22.44 -0.46 -1.17
C GLU A 155 21.34 -1.19 -0.37
N GLU A 156 21.25 -0.93 0.94
CA GLU A 156 20.22 -1.55 1.79
C GLU A 156 18.81 -1.08 1.42
N VAL A 157 18.67 0.17 0.99
CA VAL A 157 17.41 0.70 0.44
C VAL A 157 17.05 -0.07 -0.84
N GLN A 158 18.00 -0.23 -1.75
CA GLN A 158 17.78 -0.95 -3.01
C GLN A 158 17.41 -2.41 -2.77
N GLU A 159 18.14 -3.10 -1.89
CA GLU A 159 17.87 -4.50 -1.53
C GLU A 159 16.46 -4.67 -0.95
N ARG A 160 16.04 -3.78 -0.05
CA ARG A 160 14.72 -3.83 0.56
C ARG A 160 13.60 -3.61 -0.45
N LEU A 161 13.77 -2.65 -1.35
CA LEU A 161 12.80 -2.39 -2.41
C LEU A 161 12.74 -3.54 -3.42
N ALA A 162 13.89 -4.14 -3.75
CA ALA A 162 13.95 -5.32 -4.59
C ALA A 162 13.26 -6.53 -3.95
N ALA A 163 13.45 -6.75 -2.64
CA ALA A 163 12.78 -7.80 -1.89
C ALA A 163 11.25 -7.63 -1.94
N MET A 164 10.73 -6.42 -1.67
CA MET A 164 9.30 -6.13 -1.79
C MET A 164 8.77 -6.40 -3.20
N THR A 165 9.50 -5.97 -4.23
CA THR A 165 9.08 -6.23 -5.61
C THR A 165 9.02 -7.72 -5.92
N THR A 166 9.99 -8.48 -5.41
CA THR A 166 10.03 -9.94 -5.57
C THR A 166 8.83 -10.61 -4.90
N GLU A 167 8.42 -10.14 -3.72
CA GLU A 167 7.20 -10.64 -3.06
C GLU A 167 5.97 -10.42 -3.95
N LEU A 168 5.82 -9.22 -4.52
CA LEU A 168 4.65 -8.88 -5.34
C LEU A 168 4.56 -9.70 -6.63
N VAL A 169 5.68 -10.03 -7.25
CA VAL A 169 5.71 -10.90 -8.44
C VAL A 169 5.11 -12.29 -8.16
N ASN A 170 5.18 -12.78 -6.91
CA ASN A 170 4.61 -14.06 -6.54
C ASN A 170 3.07 -14.07 -6.51
N TYR A 171 2.41 -12.90 -6.52
CA TYR A 171 0.95 -12.80 -6.61
C TYR A 171 0.43 -12.92 -8.04
N ASP A 172 1.32 -12.97 -9.04
CA ASP A 172 0.93 -13.05 -10.45
C ASP A 172 0.08 -11.83 -10.90
N ILE A 173 0.57 -10.62 -10.55
CA ILE A 173 -0.06 -9.30 -10.80
C ILE A 173 0.89 -8.37 -11.56
#